data_b1127fcbe9ef0e8b922128236375ff8b
#
_entry.id   b1127fcbe9ef0e8b922128236375ff8b
#
_cell.length_a   1.000
_cell.length_b   1.000
_cell.length_c   1.000
_cell.angle_alpha   90.00
_cell.angle_beta   90.00
_cell.angle_gamma   90.00
#
_symmetry.space_group_name_H-M   'P 1'
#
loop_
_entity.id
_entity.type
_entity.pdbx_description
1 polymer ?
#
loop_
_entity_poly.entity_id
_entity_poly.type
_entity_poly.pdbx_seq_one_letter_code
_entity_poly.pdbx_strand_id
1 'polypeptide(L)'
;AEVAKRVAQADVVISTALIPGRAAPVLVTEEMVKSMKPGSVIVDLAAGKGANGVGGNCPLTETDQTVVKHGVTLVGDTNLPARVAADASALYARNVLDFLKLVVNKEGVLHIDLEDDIVAACLMTQGGEVKRK
;
A
#
# COMPACT_ATOMS: atom_id res chain seq x y z
N ALA A 1 -14.66 15.90 9.14
CA ALA A 1 -15.99 15.76 9.75
C ALA A 1 -16.79 14.57 9.17
N GLU A 2 -16.94 14.46 7.85
CA GLU A 2 -17.77 13.38 7.24
C GLU A 2 -17.14 11.98 7.42
N VAL A 3 -15.83 11.84 7.21
CA VAL A 3 -15.10 10.58 7.42
C VAL A 3 -15.29 10.05 8.84
N ALA A 4 -15.18 10.91 9.84
CA ALA A 4 -15.37 10.50 11.24
C ALA A 4 -16.78 9.93 11.51
N LYS A 5 -17.83 10.51 10.91
CA LYS A 5 -19.20 9.98 11.04
C LYS A 5 -19.32 8.60 10.42
N ARG A 6 -18.69 8.38 9.25
CA ARG A 6 -18.72 7.08 8.57
C ARG A 6 -17.96 6.02 9.36
N VAL A 7 -16.77 6.36 9.87
CA VAL A 7 -15.97 5.47 10.70
C VAL A 7 -16.74 5.03 11.95
N ALA A 8 -17.40 5.96 12.65
CA ALA A 8 -18.18 5.64 13.85
C ALA A 8 -19.34 4.64 13.60
N GLN A 9 -19.84 4.56 12.38
CA GLN A 9 -20.94 3.68 11.99
C GLN A 9 -20.47 2.36 11.35
N ALA A 10 -19.21 2.29 10.94
CA ALA A 10 -18.65 1.13 10.24
C ALA A 10 -18.37 0.00 11.22
N ASP A 11 -18.63 -1.22 10.78
CA ASP A 11 -18.20 -2.44 11.47
C ASP A 11 -16.79 -2.86 11.02
N VAL A 12 -16.40 -2.52 9.77
CA VAL A 12 -15.08 -2.76 9.22
C VAL A 12 -14.60 -1.51 8.47
N VAL A 13 -13.37 -1.10 8.74
CA VAL A 13 -12.65 -0.04 8.02
C VAL A 13 -11.40 -0.63 7.38
N ILE A 14 -11.21 -0.42 6.09
CA ILE A 14 -9.99 -0.82 5.37
C ILE A 14 -9.32 0.45 4.85
N SER A 15 -8.09 0.70 5.27
CA SER A 15 -7.31 1.86 4.85
C SER A 15 -6.13 1.45 3.97
N THR A 16 -5.93 2.17 2.87
CA THR A 16 -4.96 1.80 1.82
C THR A 16 -4.11 2.98 1.36
N ALA A 17 -4.12 4.11 2.07
CA ALA A 17 -3.43 5.31 1.60
C ALA A 17 -1.92 5.21 1.83
N LEU A 18 -1.19 5.10 0.74
CA LEU A 18 0.27 5.10 0.70
C LEU A 18 0.77 6.22 -0.21
N ILE A 19 1.82 6.91 0.22
CA ILE A 19 2.53 7.89 -0.60
C ILE A 19 3.95 7.36 -0.78
N PRO A 20 4.38 7.00 -2.00
CA PRO A 20 5.73 6.51 -2.23
C PRO A 20 6.79 7.48 -1.71
N GLY A 21 7.76 6.96 -0.93
CA GLY A 21 8.85 7.73 -0.37
C GLY A 21 8.50 8.69 0.77
N ARG A 22 7.25 8.66 1.28
CA ARG A 22 6.80 9.49 2.41
C ARG A 22 6.04 8.67 3.44
N ALA A 23 5.91 9.20 4.63
CA ALA A 23 5.07 8.61 5.65
C ALA A 23 3.60 8.55 5.19
N ALA A 24 2.92 7.45 5.51
CA ALA A 24 1.50 7.31 5.23
C ALA A 24 0.69 8.39 5.97
N PRO A 25 -0.33 8.98 5.33
CA PRO A 25 -1.15 9.98 5.97
C PRO A 25 -2.00 9.34 7.07
N VAL A 26 -2.24 10.09 8.15
CA VAL A 26 -3.19 9.69 9.20
C VAL A 26 -4.61 9.94 8.68
N LEU A 27 -5.38 8.88 8.53
CA LEU A 27 -6.78 8.92 8.08
C LEU A 27 -7.77 8.58 9.19
N VAL A 28 -7.39 7.69 10.11
CA VAL A 28 -8.20 7.26 11.24
C VAL A 28 -7.47 7.63 12.53
N THR A 29 -7.96 8.65 13.23
CA THR A 29 -7.38 9.09 14.49
C THR A 29 -7.80 8.19 15.65
N GLU A 30 -7.12 8.31 16.79
CA GLU A 30 -7.50 7.58 18.01
C GLU A 30 -8.94 7.91 18.46
N GLU A 31 -9.35 9.17 18.32
CA GLU A 31 -10.72 9.59 18.66
C GLU A 31 -11.76 8.91 17.76
N MET A 32 -11.43 8.71 16.47
CA MET A 32 -12.29 7.95 15.56
C MET A 32 -12.37 6.49 15.98
N VAL A 33 -11.26 5.86 16.36
CA VAL A 33 -11.25 4.48 16.87
C VAL A 33 -12.12 4.37 18.11
N LYS A 34 -12.01 5.30 19.07
CA LYS A 34 -12.84 5.34 20.27
C LYS A 34 -14.34 5.49 19.98
N SER A 35 -14.69 6.06 18.82
CA SER A 35 -16.09 6.24 18.42
C SER A 35 -16.71 5.03 17.74
N MET A 36 -15.90 4.04 17.36
CA MET A 36 -16.37 2.80 16.74
C MET A 36 -17.03 1.87 17.75
N LYS A 37 -17.89 0.99 17.26
CA LYS A 37 -18.52 -0.01 18.10
C LYS A 37 -17.49 -1.03 18.60
N PRO A 38 -17.57 -1.49 19.86
CA PRO A 38 -16.77 -2.62 20.32
C PRO A 38 -16.96 -3.84 19.40
N GLY A 39 -15.86 -4.50 19.06
CA GLY A 39 -15.84 -5.63 18.11
C GLY A 39 -15.68 -5.24 16.66
N SER A 40 -15.67 -3.95 16.33
CA SER A 40 -15.32 -3.47 14.98
C SER A 40 -13.85 -3.77 14.64
N VAL A 41 -13.55 -3.77 13.35
CA VAL A 41 -12.22 -4.12 12.83
C VAL A 41 -11.67 -3.00 11.94
N ILE A 42 -10.40 -2.69 12.11
CA ILE A 42 -9.64 -1.83 11.17
C ILE A 42 -8.53 -2.68 10.56
N VAL A 43 -8.48 -2.74 9.22
CA VAL A 43 -7.38 -3.33 8.46
C VAL A 43 -6.56 -2.20 7.86
N ASP A 44 -5.34 -2.01 8.34
CA ASP A 44 -4.46 -0.92 7.91
C ASP A 44 -3.37 -1.45 6.97
N LEU A 45 -3.57 -1.28 5.66
CA LEU A 45 -2.61 -1.71 4.65
C LEU A 45 -1.34 -0.84 4.62
N ALA A 46 -1.36 0.29 5.32
CA ALA A 46 -0.20 1.16 5.49
C ALA A 46 0.57 0.89 6.80
N ALA A 47 0.30 -0.22 7.48
CA ALA A 47 1.02 -0.61 8.70
C ALA A 47 2.55 -0.58 8.49
N GLY A 48 3.28 -0.02 9.45
CA GLY A 48 4.72 0.19 9.37
C GLY A 48 5.17 1.29 8.41
N LYS A 49 4.24 2.05 7.81
CA LYS A 49 4.53 3.15 6.90
C LYS A 49 4.15 4.53 7.47
N GLY A 50 3.70 4.60 8.71
CA GLY A 50 3.44 5.86 9.40
C GLY A 50 4.72 6.64 9.71
N ALA A 51 4.58 7.73 10.47
CA ALA A 51 5.72 8.54 10.87
C ALA A 51 6.75 7.70 11.64
N ASN A 52 8.04 7.81 11.25
CA ASN A 52 9.14 7.03 11.82
C ASN A 52 8.96 5.50 11.74
N GLY A 53 8.17 5.01 10.80
CA GLY A 53 7.89 3.58 10.64
C GLY A 53 6.90 3.01 11.68
N VAL A 54 6.22 3.86 12.42
CA VAL A 54 5.25 3.48 13.45
C VAL A 54 3.83 3.76 12.96
N GLY A 55 2.90 2.83 13.28
CA GLY A 55 1.52 2.95 12.82
C GLY A 55 1.39 2.84 11.29
N GLY A 56 0.34 3.43 10.78
CA GLY A 56 0.01 3.48 9.36
C GLY A 56 -0.96 4.61 9.10
N ASN A 57 -2.08 4.32 8.42
CA ASN A 57 -3.18 5.27 8.31
C ASN A 57 -3.92 5.46 9.65
N CYS A 58 -3.74 4.53 10.58
CA CYS A 58 -4.15 4.65 11.98
C CYS A 58 -2.88 4.61 12.87
N PRO A 59 -2.62 5.64 13.69
CA PRO A 59 -1.45 5.67 14.58
C PRO A 59 -1.45 4.55 15.64
N LEU A 60 -2.62 3.99 15.96
CA LEU A 60 -2.75 2.88 16.90
C LEU A 60 -2.41 1.51 16.32
N THR A 61 -2.20 1.41 15.01
CA THR A 61 -1.80 0.17 14.34
C THR A 61 -0.40 -0.23 14.76
N GLU A 62 -0.20 -1.49 15.10
CA GLU A 62 1.11 -2.08 15.39
C GLU A 62 1.56 -2.96 14.22
N THR A 63 2.79 -2.77 13.78
CA THR A 63 3.36 -3.45 12.61
C THR A 63 3.43 -4.95 12.84
N ASP A 64 2.91 -5.72 11.89
CA ASP A 64 2.84 -7.20 11.91
C ASP A 64 2.11 -7.79 13.12
N GLN A 65 1.24 -6.99 13.75
CA GLN A 65 0.44 -7.40 14.89
C GLN A 65 -1.06 -7.22 14.61
N THR A 66 -1.84 -8.05 15.30
CA THR A 66 -3.27 -7.81 15.47
C THR A 66 -3.50 -7.47 16.93
N VAL A 67 -3.93 -6.25 17.20
CA VAL A 67 -4.13 -5.73 18.57
C VAL A 67 -5.54 -5.24 18.77
N VAL A 68 -6.00 -5.22 20.01
CA VAL A 68 -7.30 -4.65 20.37
C VAL A 68 -7.06 -3.35 21.15
N LYS A 69 -7.55 -2.24 20.63
CA LYS A 69 -7.48 -0.92 21.28
C LYS A 69 -8.88 -0.31 21.33
N HIS A 70 -9.30 0.14 22.49
CA HIS A 70 -10.64 0.70 22.72
C HIS A 70 -11.81 -0.21 22.29
N GLY A 71 -11.60 -1.55 22.37
CA GLY A 71 -12.58 -2.53 21.93
C GLY A 71 -12.63 -2.78 20.42
N VAL A 72 -11.77 -2.12 19.64
CA VAL A 72 -11.63 -2.29 18.18
C VAL A 72 -10.40 -3.11 17.87
N THR A 73 -10.53 -4.10 16.98
CA THR A 73 -9.41 -4.90 16.49
C THR A 73 -8.69 -4.16 15.36
N LEU A 74 -7.39 -3.92 15.52
CA LEU A 74 -6.54 -3.33 14.49
C LEU A 74 -5.62 -4.40 13.93
N VAL A 75 -5.68 -4.61 12.61
CA VAL A 75 -4.86 -5.57 11.86
C VAL A 75 -3.78 -4.81 11.12
N GLY A 76 -2.53 -4.99 11.54
CA GLY A 76 -1.35 -4.32 10.98
C GLY A 76 -0.43 -5.26 10.19
N ASP A 77 -0.97 -6.26 9.50
CA ASP A 77 -0.19 -7.19 8.68
C ASP A 77 0.43 -6.47 7.48
N THR A 78 1.77 -6.41 7.41
CA THR A 78 2.49 -5.72 6.33
C THR A 78 2.61 -6.56 5.07
N ASN A 79 2.25 -7.85 5.12
CA ASN A 79 2.37 -8.78 4.00
C ASN A 79 1.04 -9.50 3.68
N LEU A 80 -0.05 -8.76 3.62
CA LEU A 80 -1.36 -9.30 3.22
C LEU A 80 -1.34 -10.03 1.85
N PRO A 81 -0.54 -9.62 0.84
CA PRO A 81 -0.44 -10.36 -0.41
C PRO A 81 -0.01 -11.82 -0.23
N ALA A 82 0.83 -12.14 0.76
CA ALA A 82 1.23 -13.51 1.04
C ALA A 82 0.07 -14.40 1.54
N ARG A 83 -0.98 -13.80 2.09
CA ARG A 83 -2.17 -14.50 2.55
C ARG A 83 -3.09 -14.94 1.41
N VAL A 84 -2.96 -14.29 0.25
CA VAL A 84 -3.69 -14.57 -1.00
C VAL A 84 -2.70 -14.71 -2.15
N ALA A 85 -1.66 -15.49 -1.96
CA ALA A 85 -0.46 -15.52 -2.79
C ALA A 85 -0.74 -15.83 -4.27
N ALA A 86 -1.68 -16.71 -4.59
CA ALA A 86 -2.04 -17.05 -5.96
C ALA A 86 -2.61 -15.84 -6.72
N ASP A 87 -3.58 -15.15 -6.12
CA ASP A 87 -4.22 -13.99 -6.73
C ASP A 87 -3.27 -12.80 -6.80
N ALA A 88 -2.52 -12.54 -5.73
CA ALA A 88 -1.52 -11.47 -5.68
C ALA A 88 -0.43 -11.68 -6.76
N SER A 89 0.07 -12.91 -6.92
CA SER A 89 1.04 -13.26 -7.93
C SER A 89 0.49 -13.11 -9.36
N ALA A 90 -0.75 -13.52 -9.60
CA ALA A 90 -1.39 -13.38 -10.90
C ALA A 90 -1.56 -11.90 -11.30
N LEU A 91 -1.97 -11.04 -10.36
CA LEU A 91 -2.10 -9.60 -10.60
C LEU A 91 -0.73 -8.94 -10.84
N TYR A 92 0.28 -9.31 -10.05
CA TYR A 92 1.64 -8.82 -10.25
C TYR A 92 2.22 -9.25 -11.60
N ALA A 93 2.07 -10.53 -11.96
CA ALA A 93 2.52 -11.05 -13.25
C ALA A 93 1.89 -10.31 -14.44
N ARG A 94 0.63 -9.91 -14.33
CA ARG A 94 -0.04 -9.09 -15.36
C ARG A 94 0.65 -7.73 -15.51
N ASN A 95 0.96 -7.03 -14.42
CA ASN A 95 1.69 -5.76 -14.47
C ASN A 95 3.07 -5.91 -15.12
N VAL A 96 3.81 -6.99 -14.77
CA VAL A 96 5.10 -7.28 -15.37
C VAL A 96 4.95 -7.57 -16.88
N LEU A 97 3.94 -8.34 -17.28
CA LEU A 97 3.67 -8.62 -18.69
C LEU A 97 3.33 -7.35 -19.48
N ASP A 98 2.53 -6.47 -18.90
CA ASP A 98 2.16 -5.20 -19.55
C ASP A 98 3.38 -4.28 -19.71
N PHE A 99 4.27 -4.23 -18.71
CA PHE A 99 5.55 -3.52 -18.83
C PHE A 99 6.46 -4.14 -19.91
N LEU A 100 6.56 -5.48 -19.97
CA LEU A 100 7.35 -6.15 -20.99
C LEU A 100 6.89 -5.83 -22.42
N LYS A 101 5.61 -5.60 -22.66
CA LYS A 101 5.09 -5.17 -23.96
C LYS A 101 5.57 -3.78 -24.38
N LEU A 102 5.98 -2.93 -23.44
CA LEU A 102 6.55 -1.61 -23.73
C LEU A 102 8.03 -1.70 -24.15
N VAL A 103 8.75 -2.69 -23.61
CA VAL A 103 10.21 -2.81 -23.81
C VAL A 103 10.64 -3.98 -24.72
N VAL A 104 9.71 -4.83 -25.14
CA VAL A 104 9.97 -5.92 -26.08
C VAL A 104 9.04 -5.77 -27.28
N ASN A 105 9.62 -5.65 -28.48
CA ASN A 105 8.84 -5.53 -29.71
C ASN A 105 8.26 -6.89 -30.17
N LYS A 106 7.50 -6.88 -31.26
CA LYS A 106 6.86 -8.11 -31.80
C LYS A 106 7.85 -9.15 -32.30
N GLU A 107 9.05 -8.73 -32.65
CA GLU A 107 10.17 -9.58 -33.09
C GLU A 107 10.95 -10.16 -31.90
N GLY A 108 10.55 -9.86 -30.66
CA GLY A 108 11.21 -10.33 -29.43
C GLY A 108 12.51 -9.58 -29.10
N VAL A 109 12.74 -8.41 -29.72
CA VAL A 109 13.94 -7.60 -29.49
C VAL A 109 13.65 -6.57 -28.41
N LEU A 110 14.61 -6.40 -27.49
CA LEU A 110 14.56 -5.38 -26.45
C LEU A 110 14.67 -3.98 -27.07
N HIS A 111 13.71 -3.13 -26.82
CA HIS A 111 13.66 -1.74 -27.22
C HIS A 111 13.32 -0.87 -26.01
N ILE A 112 14.22 0.03 -25.65
CA ILE A 112 14.03 0.94 -24.51
C ILE A 112 13.73 2.33 -25.09
N ASP A 113 12.45 2.66 -25.13
CA ASP A 113 11.97 3.97 -25.57
C ASP A 113 11.92 4.92 -24.37
N LEU A 114 12.78 5.93 -24.36
CA LEU A 114 12.84 6.91 -23.28
C LEU A 114 11.85 8.08 -23.50
N GLU A 115 11.12 8.12 -24.59
CA GLU A 115 10.01 9.04 -24.79
C GLU A 115 8.73 8.52 -24.10
N ASP A 116 8.66 7.19 -23.84
CA ASP A 116 7.63 6.60 -23.00
C ASP A 116 7.93 6.93 -21.53
N ASP A 117 7.01 7.60 -20.86
CA ASP A 117 7.17 8.07 -19.49
C ASP A 117 7.25 6.93 -18.47
N ILE A 118 6.62 5.79 -18.72
CA ILE A 118 6.67 4.60 -17.86
C ILE A 118 8.06 3.96 -17.97
N VAL A 119 8.55 3.77 -19.21
CA VAL A 119 9.87 3.18 -19.47
C VAL A 119 10.96 4.08 -18.90
N ALA A 120 10.90 5.39 -19.15
CA ALA A 120 11.85 6.36 -18.61
C ALA A 120 11.85 6.38 -17.08
N ALA A 121 10.66 6.30 -16.45
CA ALA A 121 10.54 6.26 -14.99
C ALA A 121 11.08 4.97 -14.36
N CYS A 122 11.06 3.85 -15.08
CA CYS A 122 11.56 2.56 -14.59
C CYS A 122 13.06 2.35 -14.84
N LEU A 123 13.67 3.12 -15.74
CA LEU A 123 15.09 2.94 -16.09
C LEU A 123 15.99 3.46 -14.97
N MET A 124 16.65 2.56 -14.26
CA MET A 124 17.57 2.89 -13.16
C MET A 124 19.00 3.12 -13.65
N THR A 125 19.48 2.22 -14.51
CA THR A 125 20.86 2.26 -15.01
C THR A 125 20.91 1.86 -16.49
N GLN A 126 21.80 2.47 -17.25
CA GLN A 126 22.07 2.13 -18.65
C GLN A 126 23.51 2.51 -19.01
N GLY A 127 24.22 1.62 -19.70
CA GLY A 127 25.59 1.89 -20.16
C GLY A 127 26.59 2.17 -19.02
N GLY A 128 26.38 1.60 -17.83
CA GLY A 128 27.22 1.85 -16.66
C GLY A 128 26.91 3.16 -15.91
N GLU A 129 25.91 3.91 -16.34
CA GLU A 129 25.48 5.16 -15.71
C GLU A 129 24.18 4.99 -14.94
N VAL A 130 24.05 5.67 -13.79
CA VAL A 130 22.80 5.79 -13.04
C VAL A 130 21.93 6.86 -13.70
N LYS A 131 20.76 6.48 -14.20
CA LYS A 131 19.82 7.37 -14.88
C LYS A 131 18.80 7.99 -13.94
N ARG A 132 18.50 7.29 -12.84
CA ARG A 132 17.56 7.77 -11.81
C ARG A 132 18.20 7.69 -10.43
N LYS A 133 18.13 8.80 -9.66
CA LYS A 133 18.54 8.92 -8.25
C LYS A 133 17.34 8.93 -7.32
#